data_dbe4c003fc69929472bebda3398c4c59
#
_entry.id   dbe4c003fc69929472bebda3398c4c59
#
_cell.length_a   1.000
_cell.length_b   1.000
_cell.length_c   1.000
_cell.angle_alpha   90.00
_cell.angle_beta   90.00
_cell.angle_gamma   90.00
#
_symmetry.space_group_name_H-M   'P 1'
#
loop_
_entity.id
_entity.type
_entity.pdbx_description
1 polymer ?
#
loop_
_entity_poly.entity_id
_entity_poly.type
_entity_poly.pdbx_seq_one_letter_code
_entity_poly.pdbx_strand_id
1 'polypeptide(L)'
;MKSNRNSFLILAAALAVAGPLWSEAQTAPSLEDLQKQIKALQQQVDTLKAPPAAAKPEDAEAWKNLLKSKGLTFGFYGESKYRFPQAGANVYDPHRFVLVPSYQINDWLVFNSELEFEHGGMDEKTGSTRSRFGGEMEIEQFYVDALINPHFNLRLPGIDLIPVGRVNTRHEPTTFYSTERPELYREIIPSTWMEPAMSVFGKVVDDLSYRVMISTGLEDNIGTGTSGLRGDTGFRDARPRMNGASHNSLAYSGRLTYTGIKGLESSTSGYVTQVTGTAGDSTVSLWDIEASYRVPSSGFEFRGEFANWWISNPNALVANNGSDRDVGDRMYGWYGEMAYHFFPDAWKKGKGSDMDFVPFIRYSQIATQVDMASGSTQNDDGKSNKEFLTAGVAWFLNQNVVVKADYRHNFNGSSSSASDGSSQDYFQIGVGISF
;
A
#
# COMPACT_ATOMS: atom_id res chain seq x y z
N MET A 1 21.72 -8.22 31.11
CA MET A 1 21.48 -7.15 32.10
C MET A 1 20.33 -6.31 31.57
N LYS A 2 19.13 -6.52 32.08
CA LYS A 2 17.92 -5.78 31.67
C LYS A 2 17.88 -4.46 32.45
N SER A 3 18.00 -3.33 31.76
CA SER A 3 17.85 -1.99 32.34
C SER A 3 16.37 -1.60 32.28
N ASN A 4 15.77 -1.49 33.46
CA ASN A 4 14.40 -1.01 33.67
C ASN A 4 14.31 0.49 33.39
N ARG A 5 13.86 0.91 32.21
CA ARG A 5 13.64 2.32 31.84
C ARG A 5 12.35 2.95 32.39
N ASN A 6 11.46 2.14 32.96
CA ASN A 6 10.17 2.63 33.48
C ASN A 6 10.21 3.15 34.93
N SER A 7 11.35 3.04 35.62
CA SER A 7 11.48 3.52 37.01
C SER A 7 11.89 5.00 37.12
N PHE A 8 12.27 5.65 36.02
CA PHE A 8 12.75 7.06 36.06
C PHE A 8 11.64 8.11 35.98
N LEU A 9 10.48 7.75 35.42
CA LEU A 9 9.36 8.70 35.30
C LEU A 9 8.51 8.83 36.56
N ILE A 10 8.56 7.85 37.44
CA ILE A 10 7.84 7.90 38.74
C ILE A 10 8.65 8.66 39.81
N LEU A 11 9.97 8.72 39.67
CA LEU A 11 10.82 9.42 40.62
C LEU A 11 10.90 10.95 40.39
N ALA A 12 10.64 11.42 39.17
CA ALA A 12 10.66 12.85 38.83
C ALA A 12 9.42 13.62 39.31
N ALA A 13 8.30 12.92 39.54
CA ALA A 13 7.09 13.53 40.09
C ALA A 13 7.10 13.69 41.61
N ALA A 14 7.97 12.95 42.31
CA ALA A 14 8.09 13.01 43.77
C ALA A 14 9.08 14.06 44.30
N LEU A 15 9.90 14.65 43.42
CA LEU A 15 10.94 15.62 43.82
C LEU A 15 10.57 17.09 43.61
N ALA A 16 9.38 17.37 43.05
CA ALA A 16 8.92 18.76 42.85
C ALA A 16 8.15 19.36 44.02
N VAL A 17 8.07 18.70 45.19
CA VAL A 17 7.37 19.18 46.40
C VAL A 17 8.31 19.42 47.59
N ALA A 18 9.61 19.34 47.41
CA ALA A 18 10.56 19.68 48.49
C ALA A 18 11.06 21.11 48.34
N GLY A 19 10.26 22.09 48.75
CA GLY A 19 10.72 23.42 49.12
C GLY A 19 11.47 23.38 50.48
N PRO A 20 12.31 24.40 50.83
CA PRO A 20 13.26 24.29 51.94
C PRO A 20 12.58 24.22 53.31
N LEU A 21 12.81 23.15 54.00
CA LEU A 21 12.41 22.93 55.40
C LEU A 21 13.40 23.63 56.31
N TRP A 22 12.97 24.75 56.89
CA TRP A 22 13.44 25.16 58.22
C TRP A 22 12.24 25.61 59.04
N SER A 23 12.05 24.88 60.21
CA SER A 23 11.21 25.18 61.36
C SER A 23 9.69 25.11 61.19
N GLU A 24 9.16 24.01 61.62
CA GLU A 24 8.14 23.87 62.69
C GLU A 24 7.84 22.40 62.89
N ALA A 25 7.73 21.93 64.13
CA ALA A 25 7.41 20.55 64.44
C ALA A 25 5.99 20.21 63.88
N GLN A 26 5.96 19.60 62.72
CA GLN A 26 4.72 19.06 62.16
C GLN A 26 4.32 17.83 63.00
N THR A 27 3.21 17.93 63.71
CA THR A 27 2.52 16.79 64.33
C THR A 27 2.27 15.76 63.25
N ALA A 28 2.65 14.52 63.52
CA ALA A 28 2.40 13.39 62.60
C ALA A 28 0.91 13.36 62.19
N PRO A 29 0.61 13.18 60.90
CA PRO A 29 -0.78 13.16 60.42
C PRO A 29 -1.60 12.13 61.18
N SER A 30 -2.80 12.51 61.56
CA SER A 30 -3.70 11.61 62.31
C SER A 30 -4.08 10.40 61.44
N LEU A 31 -4.46 9.30 62.09
CA LEU A 31 -4.90 8.10 61.39
C LEU A 31 -6.07 8.40 60.43
N GLU A 32 -6.92 9.34 60.78
CA GLU A 32 -8.02 9.86 59.95
C GLU A 32 -7.52 10.59 58.69
N ASP A 33 -6.49 11.40 58.82
CA ASP A 33 -5.89 12.13 57.66
C ASP A 33 -5.23 11.18 56.69
N LEU A 34 -4.53 10.15 57.19
CA LEU A 34 -3.93 9.11 56.38
C LEU A 34 -5.02 8.27 55.66
N GLN A 35 -6.11 7.94 56.33
CA GLN A 35 -7.24 7.24 55.70
C GLN A 35 -7.91 8.08 54.61
N LYS A 36 -8.03 9.38 54.80
CA LYS A 36 -8.59 10.32 53.84
C LYS A 36 -7.68 10.43 52.60
N GLN A 37 -6.36 10.49 52.78
CA GLN A 37 -5.38 10.49 51.72
C GLN A 37 -5.36 9.17 50.94
N ILE A 38 -5.43 8.04 51.60
CA ILE A 38 -5.54 6.71 50.96
C ILE A 38 -6.81 6.63 50.12
N LYS A 39 -7.96 7.09 50.64
CA LYS A 39 -9.22 7.09 49.89
C LYS A 39 -9.19 8.01 48.67
N ALA A 40 -8.53 9.17 48.77
CA ALA A 40 -8.33 10.08 47.66
C ALA A 40 -7.39 9.50 46.59
N LEU A 41 -6.31 8.85 46.99
CA LEU A 41 -5.40 8.16 46.08
C LEU A 41 -6.06 6.95 45.41
N GLN A 42 -6.88 6.21 46.12
CA GLN A 42 -7.67 5.10 45.56
C GLN A 42 -8.65 5.62 44.48
N GLN A 43 -9.35 6.73 44.76
CA GLN A 43 -10.22 7.34 43.76
C GLN A 43 -9.45 7.81 42.51
N GLN A 44 -8.26 8.38 42.67
CA GLN A 44 -7.39 8.75 41.55
C GLN A 44 -6.94 7.52 40.74
N VAL A 45 -6.55 6.45 41.40
CA VAL A 45 -6.18 5.18 40.75
C VAL A 45 -7.35 4.56 40.02
N ASP A 46 -8.55 4.59 40.59
CA ASP A 46 -9.76 4.08 39.93
C ASP A 46 -10.16 4.92 38.72
N THR A 47 -9.95 6.23 38.78
CA THR A 47 -10.15 7.14 37.62
C THR A 47 -9.13 6.87 36.50
N LEU A 48 -7.88 6.53 36.85
CA LEU A 48 -6.84 6.16 35.89
C LEU A 48 -6.99 4.74 35.33
N LYS A 49 -7.69 3.85 36.05
CA LYS A 49 -8.01 2.48 35.60
C LYS A 49 -9.29 2.39 34.78
N ALA A 50 -10.15 3.38 34.86
CA ALA A 50 -11.33 3.42 34.01
C ALA A 50 -10.86 3.52 32.55
N PRO A 51 -11.33 2.65 31.64
CA PRO A 51 -11.02 2.83 30.22
C PRO A 51 -11.47 4.25 29.84
N PRO A 52 -10.68 4.98 29.01
CA PRO A 52 -11.08 6.31 28.57
C PRO A 52 -12.50 6.20 28.02
N ALA A 53 -13.40 7.04 28.52
CA ALA A 53 -14.76 7.11 27.99
C ALA A 53 -14.64 7.29 26.49
N ALA A 54 -15.31 6.45 25.70
CA ALA A 54 -15.34 6.60 24.27
C ALA A 54 -15.68 8.06 23.96
N ALA A 55 -14.80 8.73 23.21
CA ALA A 55 -14.98 10.15 22.87
C ALA A 55 -16.39 10.33 22.29
N LYS A 56 -17.14 11.30 22.80
CA LYS A 56 -18.46 11.57 22.24
C LYS A 56 -18.30 12.03 20.79
N PRO A 57 -19.24 11.73 19.89
CA PRO A 57 -19.17 12.18 18.51
C PRO A 57 -18.91 13.69 18.37
N GLU A 58 -19.46 14.48 19.28
CA GLU A 58 -19.28 15.94 19.37
C GLU A 58 -17.81 16.33 19.67
N ASP A 59 -17.12 15.56 20.53
CA ASP A 59 -15.70 15.79 20.85
C ASP A 59 -14.82 15.45 19.66
N ALA A 60 -15.13 14.37 18.93
CA ALA A 60 -14.40 13.96 17.74
C ALA A 60 -14.51 15.01 16.62
N GLU A 61 -15.69 15.59 16.42
CA GLU A 61 -15.91 16.65 15.42
C GLU A 61 -15.19 17.96 15.83
N ALA A 62 -15.17 18.30 17.12
CA ALA A 62 -14.44 19.44 17.62
C ALA A 62 -12.92 19.30 17.39
N TRP A 63 -12.34 18.12 17.64
CA TRP A 63 -10.94 17.86 17.36
C TRP A 63 -10.64 17.92 15.86
N LYS A 64 -11.47 17.35 15.01
CA LYS A 64 -11.35 17.37 13.56
C LYS A 64 -11.32 18.81 13.02
N ASN A 65 -12.23 19.64 13.51
CA ASN A 65 -12.29 21.05 13.14
C ASN A 65 -11.08 21.85 13.66
N LEU A 66 -10.60 21.55 14.87
CA LEU A 66 -9.39 22.16 15.41
C LEU A 66 -8.16 21.82 14.58
N LEU A 67 -7.95 20.55 14.23
CA LEU A 67 -6.83 20.13 13.39
C LEU A 67 -6.90 20.77 12.00
N LYS A 68 -8.06 20.77 11.37
CA LYS A 68 -8.29 21.43 10.09
C LYS A 68 -8.04 22.94 10.14
N SER A 69 -8.42 23.62 11.22
CA SER A 69 -8.15 25.05 11.41
C SER A 69 -6.65 25.36 11.56
N LYS A 70 -5.84 24.34 11.88
CA LYS A 70 -4.37 24.41 11.92
C LYS A 70 -3.70 23.93 10.64
N GLY A 71 -4.47 23.65 9.60
CA GLY A 71 -3.96 23.14 8.32
C GLY A 71 -3.59 21.66 8.33
N LEU A 72 -3.84 20.92 9.41
CA LEU A 72 -3.49 19.51 9.55
C LEU A 72 -4.72 18.63 9.24
N THR A 73 -4.54 17.66 8.35
CA THR A 73 -5.54 16.63 8.05
C THR A 73 -4.95 15.25 8.26
N PHE A 74 -5.79 14.30 8.66
CA PHE A 74 -5.41 12.91 8.81
C PHE A 74 -6.38 12.06 8.00
N GLY A 75 -5.84 11.29 7.07
CA GLY A 75 -6.49 10.14 6.48
C GLY A 75 -5.92 8.86 7.06
N PHE A 76 -6.60 7.77 6.86
CA PHE A 76 -6.07 6.44 7.08
C PHE A 76 -6.81 5.43 6.21
N TYR A 77 -6.13 4.35 5.88
CA TYR A 77 -6.74 3.17 5.29
C TYR A 77 -6.07 1.91 5.82
N GLY A 78 -6.75 0.79 5.65
CA GLY A 78 -6.19 -0.49 6.08
C GLY A 78 -7.07 -1.64 5.68
N GLU A 79 -6.50 -2.84 5.73
CA GLU A 79 -7.21 -4.06 5.39
C GLU A 79 -6.66 -5.26 6.16
N SER A 80 -7.56 -6.20 6.44
CA SER A 80 -7.23 -7.51 6.96
C SER A 80 -7.97 -8.59 6.20
N LYS A 81 -7.37 -9.78 6.11
CA LYS A 81 -7.93 -10.89 5.34
C LYS A 81 -7.67 -12.25 5.95
N TYR A 82 -8.61 -13.17 5.73
CA TYR A 82 -8.46 -14.59 5.94
C TYR A 82 -8.34 -15.29 4.59
N ARG A 83 -7.30 -16.08 4.41
CA ARG A 83 -7.07 -16.93 3.24
C ARG A 83 -7.27 -18.39 3.59
N PHE A 84 -8.02 -19.08 2.75
CA PHE A 84 -8.30 -20.50 2.81
C PHE A 84 -7.76 -21.15 1.53
N PRO A 85 -6.47 -21.53 1.47
CA PRO A 85 -5.87 -22.11 0.29
C PRO A 85 -6.38 -23.54 0.07
N GLN A 86 -6.31 -24.03 -1.18
CA GLN A 86 -6.65 -25.40 -1.51
C GLN A 86 -5.77 -26.41 -0.78
N ALA A 87 -4.51 -26.07 -0.53
CA ALA A 87 -3.58 -26.88 0.23
C ALA A 87 -2.76 -26.02 1.19
N GLY A 88 -2.50 -26.52 2.39
CA GLY A 88 -1.76 -25.82 3.43
C GLY A 88 -2.65 -25.30 4.55
N ALA A 89 -2.10 -24.42 5.38
CA ALA A 89 -2.80 -23.85 6.52
C ALA A 89 -3.61 -22.62 6.13
N ASN A 90 -4.76 -22.43 6.78
CA ASN A 90 -5.49 -21.17 6.71
C ASN A 90 -4.65 -20.05 7.35
N VAL A 91 -4.65 -18.87 6.75
CA VAL A 91 -3.83 -17.74 7.18
C VAL A 91 -4.73 -16.54 7.45
N TYR A 92 -4.58 -15.93 8.62
CA TYR A 92 -5.06 -14.58 8.89
C TYR A 92 -3.91 -13.61 8.70
N ASP A 93 -4.15 -12.55 7.95
CA ASP A 93 -3.20 -11.49 7.67
C ASP A 93 -3.83 -10.13 8.00
N PRO A 94 -3.36 -9.43 9.07
CA PRO A 94 -3.67 -8.02 9.29
C PRO A 94 -2.85 -7.18 8.31
N HIS A 95 -3.15 -7.29 7.03
CA HIS A 95 -2.32 -7.01 5.89
C HIS A 95 -1.59 -5.66 6.00
N ARG A 96 -2.35 -4.58 6.23
CA ARG A 96 -1.74 -3.25 6.42
C ARG A 96 -2.66 -2.27 7.15
N PHE A 97 -2.02 -1.30 7.77
CA PHE A 97 -2.62 -0.10 8.32
C PHE A 97 -1.76 1.10 7.94
N VAL A 98 -2.35 2.08 7.25
CA VAL A 98 -1.63 3.24 6.69
C VAL A 98 -2.21 4.53 7.27
N LEU A 99 -1.33 5.39 7.76
CA LEU A 99 -1.65 6.75 8.20
C LEU A 99 -1.26 7.75 7.10
N VAL A 100 -2.15 8.68 6.81
CA VAL A 100 -2.00 9.68 5.75
C VAL A 100 -2.09 11.11 6.35
N PRO A 101 -1.07 11.54 7.11
CA PRO A 101 -1.01 12.92 7.60
C PRO A 101 -0.65 13.89 6.47
N SER A 102 -1.40 14.98 6.36
CA SER A 102 -1.16 16.06 5.41
C SER A 102 -1.23 17.41 6.13
N TYR A 103 -0.39 18.37 5.72
CA TYR A 103 -0.32 19.69 6.33
C TYR A 103 -0.29 20.79 5.27
N GLN A 104 -1.30 21.68 5.33
CA GLN A 104 -1.36 22.90 4.53
C GLN A 104 -0.40 23.92 5.14
N ILE A 105 0.80 24.07 4.55
CA ILE A 105 1.83 24.98 5.04
C ILE A 105 1.41 26.44 4.84
N ASN A 106 0.89 26.74 3.65
CA ASN A 106 0.29 28.02 3.26
C ASN A 106 -0.62 27.81 2.03
N ASP A 107 -1.09 28.88 1.40
CA ASP A 107 -2.08 28.82 0.30
C ASP A 107 -1.61 28.03 -0.92
N TRP A 108 -0.32 27.79 -1.11
CA TRP A 108 0.23 27.12 -2.27
C TRP A 108 1.20 25.98 -1.96
N LEU A 109 1.57 25.75 -0.70
CA LEU A 109 2.44 24.65 -0.29
C LEU A 109 1.67 23.67 0.59
N VAL A 110 1.69 22.39 0.20
CA VAL A 110 1.05 21.29 0.92
C VAL A 110 2.06 20.18 1.15
N PHE A 111 2.28 19.82 2.39
CA PHE A 111 3.02 18.60 2.76
C PHE A 111 2.08 17.40 2.79
N ASN A 112 2.51 16.29 2.22
CA ASN A 112 1.80 15.01 2.24
C ASN A 112 2.75 13.89 2.65
N SER A 113 2.21 12.90 3.37
CA SER A 113 2.96 11.70 3.73
C SER A 113 2.04 10.49 3.89
N GLU A 114 2.62 9.30 3.75
CA GLU A 114 2.00 8.02 4.06
C GLU A 114 2.97 7.17 4.85
N LEU A 115 2.47 6.60 5.96
CA LEU A 115 3.21 5.73 6.87
C LEU A 115 2.49 4.39 6.96
N GLU A 116 3.08 3.35 6.39
CA GLU A 116 2.52 2.01 6.37
C GLU A 116 3.06 1.14 7.49
N PHE A 117 2.17 0.32 8.04
CA PHE A 117 2.47 -0.77 8.97
C PHE A 117 1.89 -2.05 8.38
N GLU A 118 2.75 -2.98 7.95
CA GLU A 118 2.32 -4.24 7.37
C GLU A 118 2.31 -5.39 8.37
N HIS A 119 1.48 -6.40 8.12
CA HIS A 119 1.42 -7.70 8.82
C HIS A 119 1.32 -7.62 10.34
N GLY A 120 0.79 -6.51 10.88
CA GLY A 120 0.44 -6.33 12.28
C GLY A 120 1.59 -6.12 13.26
N GLY A 121 2.78 -5.85 12.80
CA GLY A 121 3.89 -5.55 13.70
C GLY A 121 5.24 -5.36 13.03
N MET A 122 6.19 -4.84 13.80
CA MET A 122 7.59 -4.73 13.36
C MET A 122 8.35 -6.01 13.74
N ASP A 123 9.14 -6.52 12.80
CA ASP A 123 10.01 -7.68 13.03
C ASP A 123 11.32 -7.23 13.69
N GLU A 124 11.52 -7.58 14.95
CA GLU A 124 12.86 -7.51 15.54
C GLU A 124 13.69 -8.69 15.00
N LYS A 125 14.64 -8.41 14.11
CA LYS A 125 15.66 -9.39 13.71
C LYS A 125 16.55 -9.73 14.91
N THR A 126 16.12 -10.67 15.73
CA THR A 126 16.96 -11.32 16.73
C THR A 126 17.46 -12.65 16.19
N GLY A 127 18.64 -12.63 15.56
CA GLY A 127 19.29 -13.82 15.06
C GLY A 127 18.70 -14.44 13.79
N SER A 128 19.07 -15.68 13.48
CA SER A 128 18.71 -16.40 12.24
C SER A 128 17.28 -16.96 12.21
N THR A 129 16.46 -16.69 13.21
CA THR A 129 15.06 -17.10 13.28
C THR A 129 14.16 -15.88 13.07
N ARG A 130 13.43 -15.87 11.95
CA ARG A 130 12.35 -14.90 11.72
C ARG A 130 11.36 -15.00 12.88
N SER A 131 11.02 -13.85 13.48
CA SER A 131 9.91 -13.76 14.40
C SER A 131 8.62 -14.22 13.69
N ARG A 132 7.69 -14.80 14.45
CA ARG A 132 6.38 -15.28 13.95
C ARG A 132 5.48 -14.16 13.42
N PHE A 133 5.86 -12.90 13.61
CA PHE A 133 5.12 -11.69 13.27
C PHE A 133 6.01 -10.80 12.41
N GLY A 134 6.32 -11.26 11.19
CA GLY A 134 7.11 -10.49 10.23
C GLY A 134 6.28 -9.33 9.70
N GLY A 135 6.35 -8.16 10.34
CA GLY A 135 5.75 -6.93 9.84
C GLY A 135 6.83 -5.92 9.45
N GLU A 136 6.49 -4.99 8.59
CA GLU A 136 7.35 -3.90 8.15
C GLU A 136 6.70 -2.57 8.50
N MET A 137 7.52 -1.53 8.65
CA MET A 137 7.08 -0.15 8.75
C MET A 137 7.83 0.62 7.67
N GLU A 138 7.09 1.24 6.77
CA GLU A 138 7.64 1.98 5.64
C GLU A 138 7.07 3.40 5.54
N ILE A 139 7.84 4.31 4.95
CA ILE A 139 7.37 5.61 4.49
C ILE A 139 7.08 5.45 3.01
N GLU A 140 5.80 5.30 2.65
CA GLU A 140 5.39 5.13 1.26
C GLU A 140 5.43 6.45 0.49
N GLN A 141 5.05 7.55 1.14
CA GLN A 141 5.06 8.87 0.55
C GLN A 141 5.54 9.93 1.54
N PHE A 142 6.32 10.88 1.04
CA PHE A 142 6.84 12.01 1.81
C PHE A 142 7.29 13.11 0.85
N TYR A 143 6.46 14.13 0.65
CA TYR A 143 6.75 15.20 -0.30
C TYR A 143 6.01 16.49 0.02
N VAL A 144 6.40 17.58 -0.66
CA VAL A 144 5.70 18.86 -0.65
C VAL A 144 5.24 19.19 -2.07
N ASP A 145 3.97 19.48 -2.23
CA ASP A 145 3.40 20.02 -3.46
C ASP A 145 3.41 21.56 -3.43
N ALA A 146 3.92 22.14 -4.50
CA ALA A 146 3.85 23.57 -4.79
C ALA A 146 2.75 23.79 -5.84
N LEU A 147 1.58 24.25 -5.39
CA LEU A 147 0.37 24.46 -6.19
C LEU A 147 0.40 25.85 -6.83
N ILE A 148 0.86 25.97 -8.07
CA ILE A 148 1.08 27.24 -8.77
C ILE A 148 -0.18 27.67 -9.52
N ASN A 149 -0.76 26.77 -10.33
CA ASN A 149 -1.99 27.00 -11.05
C ASN A 149 -2.61 25.66 -11.52
N PRO A 150 -3.84 25.62 -12.05
CA PRO A 150 -4.47 24.38 -12.48
C PRO A 150 -3.70 23.57 -13.54
N HIS A 151 -2.85 24.24 -14.32
CA HIS A 151 -2.16 23.62 -15.46
C HIS A 151 -0.72 23.21 -15.13
N PHE A 152 -0.13 23.80 -14.09
CA PHE A 152 1.28 23.56 -13.74
C PHE A 152 1.51 23.65 -12.26
N ASN A 153 1.91 22.53 -11.67
CA ASN A 153 2.29 22.39 -10.26
C ASN A 153 3.56 21.57 -10.17
N LEU A 154 4.27 21.73 -9.08
CA LEU A 154 5.52 21.00 -8.82
C LEU A 154 5.35 20.13 -7.57
N ARG A 155 5.79 18.90 -7.65
CA ARG A 155 6.07 18.08 -6.47
C ARG A 155 7.58 18.13 -6.23
N LEU A 156 7.94 18.69 -5.09
CA LEU A 156 9.34 18.85 -4.70
C LEU A 156 9.97 17.48 -4.40
N PRO A 157 11.32 17.37 -4.46
CA PRO A 157 12.00 16.11 -4.20
C PRO A 157 11.58 15.46 -2.88
N GLY A 158 11.18 14.21 -2.94
CA GLY A 158 10.70 13.42 -1.81
C GLY A 158 10.54 11.96 -2.19
N ILE A 159 9.77 11.20 -1.42
CA ILE A 159 9.38 9.83 -1.72
C ILE A 159 7.98 9.88 -2.33
N ASP A 160 7.80 9.30 -3.50
CA ASP A 160 6.56 9.41 -4.26
C ASP A 160 6.28 8.17 -5.10
N LEU A 161 5.01 7.89 -5.36
CA LEU A 161 4.58 6.77 -6.20
C LEU A 161 4.88 7.04 -7.68
N ILE A 162 5.50 6.07 -8.33
CA ILE A 162 5.68 6.09 -9.79
C ILE A 162 4.30 6.16 -10.45
N PRO A 163 4.04 7.09 -11.37
CA PRO A 163 2.71 7.34 -11.93
C PRO A 163 2.31 6.31 -13.01
N VAL A 164 2.48 5.03 -12.72
CA VAL A 164 2.17 3.90 -13.61
C VAL A 164 1.12 3.02 -12.96
N GLY A 165 0.10 2.63 -13.70
CA GLY A 165 -0.96 1.77 -13.24
C GLY A 165 -1.93 2.41 -12.24
N ARG A 166 -3.22 2.09 -12.39
CA ARG A 166 -4.27 2.66 -11.55
C ARG A 166 -4.16 2.22 -10.10
N VAL A 167 -3.98 0.90 -9.84
CA VAL A 167 -3.96 0.37 -8.47
C VAL A 167 -2.61 0.60 -7.79
N ASN A 168 -1.54 0.90 -8.53
CA ASN A 168 -0.32 1.40 -7.93
C ASN A 168 -0.49 2.83 -7.40
N THR A 169 -1.20 3.68 -8.15
CA THR A 169 -1.43 5.09 -7.78
C THR A 169 -2.61 5.30 -6.84
N ARG A 170 -3.53 4.33 -6.73
CA ARG A 170 -4.73 4.34 -5.88
C ARG A 170 -4.96 2.95 -5.33
N HIS A 171 -4.27 2.62 -4.27
CA HIS A 171 -4.21 1.26 -3.73
C HIS A 171 -4.99 1.06 -2.44
N GLU A 172 -5.79 2.05 -2.03
CA GLU A 172 -6.69 1.91 -0.89
C GLU A 172 -7.68 0.75 -1.12
N PRO A 173 -8.02 -0.01 -0.09
CA PRO A 173 -8.80 -1.23 -0.24
C PRO A 173 -10.23 -1.01 -0.76
N THR A 174 -10.74 0.22 -0.73
CA THR A 174 -12.04 0.57 -1.29
C THR A 174 -12.02 0.83 -2.80
N THR A 175 -10.84 0.85 -3.45
CA THR A 175 -10.66 1.18 -4.87
C THR A 175 -10.68 -0.02 -5.80
N PHE A 176 -10.62 -1.24 -5.27
CA PHE A 176 -10.70 -2.52 -6.01
C PHE A 176 -11.63 -3.50 -5.29
N TYR A 177 -12.22 -4.49 -6.02
CA TYR A 177 -13.31 -5.32 -5.50
C TYR A 177 -12.85 -6.60 -4.82
N SER A 178 -11.78 -7.24 -5.31
CA SER A 178 -11.23 -8.46 -4.72
C SER A 178 -10.48 -8.18 -3.42
N THR A 179 -10.23 -9.21 -2.63
CA THR A 179 -9.40 -9.11 -1.41
C THR A 179 -7.94 -8.83 -1.74
N GLU A 180 -7.46 -9.30 -2.91
CA GLU A 180 -6.15 -8.96 -3.44
C GLU A 180 -6.27 -8.00 -4.62
N ARG A 181 -5.24 -7.17 -4.82
CA ARG A 181 -5.08 -6.35 -6.02
C ARG A 181 -5.11 -7.25 -7.27
N PRO A 182 -5.48 -6.75 -8.47
CA PRO A 182 -5.30 -7.52 -9.70
C PRO A 182 -3.87 -8.04 -9.83
N GLU A 183 -3.70 -9.25 -10.33
CA GLU A 183 -2.43 -10.00 -10.36
C GLU A 183 -1.31 -9.29 -11.13
N LEU A 184 -1.69 -8.42 -12.09
CA LEU A 184 -0.79 -7.49 -12.79
C LEU A 184 0.07 -6.66 -11.82
N TYR A 185 -0.50 -6.28 -10.65
CA TYR A 185 0.11 -5.41 -9.65
C TYR A 185 1.01 -6.14 -8.67
N ARG A 186 1.85 -7.00 -9.15
CA ARG A 186 2.89 -7.65 -8.36
C ARG A 186 4.17 -7.82 -9.18
N GLU A 187 4.07 -8.50 -10.31
CA GLU A 187 5.23 -8.93 -11.08
C GLU A 187 5.48 -8.02 -12.28
N ILE A 188 4.41 -7.45 -12.85
CA ILE A 188 4.50 -6.58 -14.03
C ILE A 188 4.57 -5.11 -13.58
N ILE A 189 3.60 -4.62 -12.83
CA ILE A 189 3.67 -3.33 -12.16
C ILE A 189 3.89 -3.61 -10.68
N PRO A 190 5.08 -3.34 -10.12
CA PRO A 190 5.29 -3.50 -8.69
C PRO A 190 4.27 -2.68 -7.90
N SER A 191 3.56 -3.29 -6.97
CA SER A 191 2.59 -2.57 -6.18
C SER A 191 3.22 -1.94 -4.98
N THR A 192 2.71 -0.83 -4.64
CA THR A 192 3.21 0.34 -3.96
C THR A 192 4.63 0.64 -4.41
N TRP A 193 4.72 1.02 -5.70
CA TRP A 193 6.01 1.35 -6.31
C TRP A 193 6.36 2.80 -6.04
N MET A 194 7.10 3.01 -4.99
CA MET A 194 7.56 4.32 -4.52
C MET A 194 9.06 4.47 -4.71
N GLU A 195 9.49 5.67 -5.05
CA GLU A 195 10.90 6.01 -5.28
C GLU A 195 11.19 7.45 -4.83
N PRO A 196 12.45 7.77 -4.50
CA PRO A 196 12.89 9.16 -4.44
C PRO A 196 12.65 9.83 -5.80
N ALA A 197 11.83 10.87 -5.81
CA ALA A 197 11.33 11.47 -7.06
C ALA A 197 11.01 12.95 -6.93
N MET A 198 10.83 13.58 -8.09
CA MET A 198 10.22 14.90 -8.25
C MET A 198 9.32 14.88 -9.49
N SER A 199 8.24 15.67 -9.49
CA SER A 199 7.34 15.67 -10.63
C SER A 199 6.71 17.02 -10.92
N VAL A 200 6.25 17.15 -12.17
CA VAL A 200 5.38 18.23 -12.65
C VAL A 200 4.03 17.62 -12.97
N PHE A 201 2.96 18.27 -12.56
CA PHE A 201 1.61 17.78 -12.79
C PHE A 201 0.60 18.93 -12.97
N GLY A 202 -0.52 18.61 -13.60
CA GLY A 202 -1.57 19.58 -13.84
C GLY A 202 -2.60 19.10 -14.86
N LYS A 203 -3.42 20.02 -15.34
CA LYS A 203 -4.39 19.79 -16.40
C LYS A 203 -3.85 20.31 -17.73
N VAL A 204 -3.95 19.49 -18.78
CA VAL A 204 -3.78 19.97 -20.17
C VAL A 204 -5.01 20.78 -20.56
N VAL A 205 -6.19 20.19 -20.32
CA VAL A 205 -7.53 20.78 -20.38
C VAL A 205 -8.35 20.21 -19.24
N ASP A 206 -9.58 20.67 -19.03
CA ASP A 206 -10.39 20.28 -17.85
C ASP A 206 -10.55 18.77 -17.67
N ASP A 207 -10.69 18.03 -18.76
CA ASP A 207 -10.91 16.58 -18.74
C ASP A 207 -9.65 15.75 -19.02
N LEU A 208 -8.49 16.39 -19.17
CA LEU A 208 -7.21 15.72 -19.43
C LEU A 208 -6.14 16.23 -18.48
N SER A 209 -5.70 15.40 -17.58
CA SER A 209 -4.60 15.68 -16.65
C SER A 209 -3.32 14.95 -17.02
N TYR A 210 -2.20 15.48 -16.58
CA TYR A 210 -0.89 14.91 -16.81
C TYR A 210 -0.04 14.91 -15.54
N ARG A 211 0.91 13.99 -15.51
CA ARG A 211 2.03 13.97 -14.56
C ARG A 211 3.28 13.48 -15.27
N VAL A 212 4.40 14.18 -15.07
CA VAL A 212 5.73 13.78 -15.57
C VAL A 212 6.66 13.77 -14.39
N MET A 213 7.45 12.71 -14.23
CA MET A 213 8.28 12.45 -13.07
C MET A 213 9.69 12.06 -13.47
N ILE A 214 10.66 12.50 -12.69
CA ILE A 214 12.02 11.98 -12.65
C ILE A 214 12.21 11.32 -11.30
N SER A 215 12.67 10.08 -11.30
CA SER A 215 12.91 9.29 -10.07
C SER A 215 14.24 8.55 -10.13
N THR A 216 14.60 7.88 -9.05
CA THR A 216 15.60 6.82 -9.10
C THR A 216 15.12 5.70 -10.02
N GLY A 217 16.07 5.05 -10.72
CA GLY A 217 15.81 3.95 -11.65
C GLY A 217 15.79 2.60 -10.96
N LEU A 218 15.44 1.56 -11.71
CA LEU A 218 15.52 0.17 -11.26
C LEU A 218 16.97 -0.26 -11.10
N GLU A 219 17.21 -1.18 -10.18
CA GLU A 219 18.51 -1.78 -9.94
C GLU A 219 18.53 -3.26 -10.34
N ASP A 220 19.66 -3.69 -10.86
CA ASP A 220 19.98 -5.09 -11.00
C ASP A 220 20.92 -5.53 -9.89
N ASN A 221 20.37 -6.01 -8.80
CA ASN A 221 21.09 -6.48 -7.63
C ASN A 221 21.50 -7.96 -7.78
N ILE A 222 22.03 -8.35 -8.93
CA ILE A 222 22.37 -9.74 -9.26
C ILE A 222 23.39 -10.37 -8.30
N GLY A 223 24.15 -9.58 -7.56
CA GLY A 223 25.23 -10.08 -6.71
C GLY A 223 24.78 -10.86 -5.46
N THR A 224 23.52 -10.76 -5.04
CA THR A 224 23.03 -11.33 -3.77
C THR A 224 21.97 -12.42 -3.90
N GLY A 225 21.61 -12.82 -5.11
CA GLY A 225 20.84 -14.04 -5.37
C GLY A 225 19.31 -13.96 -5.17
N THR A 226 18.76 -12.90 -4.60
CA THR A 226 17.32 -12.78 -4.31
C THR A 226 16.65 -11.50 -4.80
N SER A 227 17.41 -10.53 -5.27
CA SER A 227 16.91 -9.23 -5.77
C SER A 227 17.31 -9.02 -7.22
N GLY A 228 16.63 -8.10 -7.89
CA GLY A 228 16.84 -7.78 -9.29
C GLY A 228 15.71 -8.24 -10.20
N LEU A 229 15.85 -7.94 -11.50
CA LEU A 229 14.91 -8.35 -12.53
C LEU A 229 15.05 -9.86 -12.80
N ARG A 230 13.94 -10.59 -12.71
CA ARG A 230 13.93 -12.05 -12.81
C ARG A 230 12.70 -12.57 -13.55
N GLY A 231 12.87 -13.71 -14.23
CA GLY A 231 11.76 -14.38 -14.92
C GLY A 231 10.65 -14.91 -13.99
N ASP A 232 10.98 -15.30 -12.76
CA ASP A 232 10.03 -15.84 -11.79
C ASP A 232 9.30 -14.76 -10.95
N THR A 233 9.90 -13.57 -10.76
CA THR A 233 9.35 -12.49 -9.93
C THR A 233 9.08 -11.19 -10.69
N GLY A 234 9.47 -11.12 -11.97
CA GLY A 234 9.31 -9.92 -12.79
C GLY A 234 10.08 -8.74 -12.24
N PHE A 235 9.45 -7.57 -12.24
CA PHE A 235 10.04 -6.30 -11.82
C PHE A 235 9.93 -6.02 -10.31
N ARG A 236 9.23 -6.86 -9.56
CA ARG A 236 9.00 -6.62 -8.13
C ARG A 236 10.28 -6.38 -7.33
N ASP A 237 11.27 -7.26 -7.54
CA ASP A 237 12.51 -7.25 -6.77
C ASP A 237 13.60 -6.38 -7.40
N ALA A 238 13.32 -5.74 -8.55
CA ALA A 238 14.23 -4.80 -9.22
C ALA A 238 14.09 -3.36 -8.69
N ARG A 239 13.11 -3.09 -7.82
CA ARG A 239 12.96 -1.79 -7.17
C ARG A 239 14.14 -1.54 -6.23
N PRO A 240 14.80 -0.36 -6.29
CA PRO A 240 15.82 -0.01 -5.31
C PRO A 240 15.21 0.05 -3.92
N ARG A 241 15.94 -0.42 -2.93
CA ARG A 241 15.55 -0.21 -1.53
C ARG A 241 16.00 1.19 -1.14
N MET A 242 15.11 2.03 -0.64
CA MET A 242 15.40 3.42 -0.29
C MET A 242 16.59 3.60 0.65
N ASN A 243 16.83 2.64 1.54
CA ASN A 243 17.95 2.68 2.48
C ASN A 243 19.14 1.89 1.95
N GLY A 244 20.20 2.62 1.57
CA GLY A 244 21.46 2.02 1.12
C GLY A 244 21.46 1.52 -0.33
N ALA A 245 20.45 1.87 -1.11
CA ALA A 245 20.40 1.59 -2.53
C ALA A 245 21.42 2.44 -3.29
N SER A 246 21.99 1.87 -4.33
CA SER A 246 22.85 2.58 -5.27
C SER A 246 21.96 3.25 -6.31
N HIS A 247 21.84 4.56 -6.26
CA HIS A 247 21.03 5.34 -7.19
C HIS A 247 21.83 5.79 -8.41
N ASN A 248 22.41 4.81 -9.14
CA ASN A 248 23.30 5.09 -10.27
C ASN A 248 22.55 5.46 -11.55
N SER A 249 21.27 5.14 -11.66
CA SER A 249 20.45 5.45 -12.81
C SER A 249 19.23 6.30 -12.44
N LEU A 250 18.80 7.14 -13.39
CA LEU A 250 17.55 7.87 -13.32
C LEU A 250 16.48 7.18 -14.16
N ALA A 251 15.25 7.33 -13.74
CA ALA A 251 14.08 6.94 -14.49
C ALA A 251 13.25 8.15 -14.87
N TYR A 252 12.59 8.06 -16.02
CA TYR A 252 11.62 9.03 -16.51
C TYR A 252 10.30 8.32 -16.66
N SER A 253 9.27 8.89 -16.07
CA SER A 253 7.92 8.35 -16.17
C SER A 253 6.89 9.45 -16.40
N GLY A 254 5.74 9.05 -16.95
CA GLY A 254 4.67 9.99 -17.20
C GLY A 254 3.33 9.29 -17.32
N ARG A 255 2.26 10.02 -17.02
CA ARG A 255 0.87 9.57 -17.08
C ARG A 255 -0.02 10.65 -17.67
N LEU A 256 -0.96 10.22 -18.50
CA LEU A 256 -2.09 11.02 -18.96
C LEU A 256 -3.37 10.36 -18.49
N THR A 257 -4.30 11.13 -17.93
CA THR A 257 -5.61 10.63 -17.47
C THR A 257 -6.72 11.46 -18.10
N TYR A 258 -7.67 10.78 -18.74
CA TYR A 258 -8.83 11.37 -19.42
C TYR A 258 -10.13 11.00 -18.71
N THR A 259 -10.98 12.00 -18.45
CA THR A 259 -12.27 11.86 -17.74
C THR A 259 -13.45 12.53 -18.44
N GLY A 260 -13.31 12.92 -19.72
CA GLY A 260 -14.31 13.71 -20.44
C GLY A 260 -15.58 12.95 -20.85
N ILE A 261 -15.63 11.63 -20.69
CA ILE A 261 -16.83 10.83 -20.91
C ILE A 261 -17.42 10.45 -19.57
N LYS A 262 -18.70 10.75 -19.36
CA LYS A 262 -19.38 10.43 -18.10
C LYS A 262 -19.29 8.95 -17.74
N GLY A 263 -18.71 8.66 -16.59
CA GLY A 263 -18.49 7.31 -16.08
C GLY A 263 -17.21 6.65 -16.56
N LEU A 264 -16.46 7.27 -17.49
CA LEU A 264 -15.17 6.78 -17.98
C LEU A 264 -14.03 7.52 -17.30
N GLU A 265 -13.09 6.76 -16.77
CA GLU A 265 -11.72 7.20 -16.50
C GLU A 265 -10.78 6.29 -17.30
N SER A 266 -9.94 6.86 -18.14
CA SER A 266 -8.94 6.13 -18.91
C SER A 266 -7.59 6.80 -18.77
N SER A 267 -6.54 6.00 -18.66
CA SER A 267 -5.19 6.54 -18.56
C SER A 267 -4.21 5.71 -19.39
N THR A 268 -3.12 6.36 -19.76
CA THR A 268 -1.93 5.68 -20.28
C THR A 268 -0.72 6.23 -19.57
N SER A 269 0.24 5.38 -19.27
CA SER A 269 1.49 5.77 -18.67
C SER A 269 2.70 5.06 -19.27
N GLY A 270 3.86 5.64 -19.07
CA GLY A 270 5.14 5.10 -19.50
C GLY A 270 6.22 5.31 -18.47
N TYR A 271 7.21 4.44 -18.52
CA TYR A 271 8.40 4.49 -17.67
C TYR A 271 9.60 4.01 -18.47
N VAL A 272 10.75 4.63 -18.29
CA VAL A 272 12.02 4.21 -18.91
C VAL A 272 13.18 4.49 -17.98
N THR A 273 14.10 3.52 -17.90
CA THR A 273 15.37 3.66 -17.18
C THR A 273 16.46 2.81 -17.83
N GLN A 274 17.71 3.07 -17.47
CA GLN A 274 18.81 2.15 -17.70
C GLN A 274 19.07 1.33 -16.45
N VAL A 275 19.26 0.03 -16.63
CA VAL A 275 19.65 -0.91 -15.57
C VAL A 275 21.04 -1.41 -15.91
N THR A 276 21.98 -1.26 -14.98
CA THR A 276 23.35 -1.75 -15.14
C THR A 276 23.48 -3.11 -14.48
N GLY A 277 23.59 -4.15 -15.29
CA GLY A 277 23.81 -5.53 -14.83
C GLY A 277 25.29 -5.93 -14.81
N THR A 278 25.54 -7.16 -14.37
CA THR A 278 26.91 -7.72 -14.28
C THR A 278 27.58 -7.91 -15.63
N ALA A 279 26.83 -8.07 -16.71
CA ALA A 279 27.33 -8.31 -18.06
C ALA A 279 27.10 -7.12 -19.01
N GLY A 280 26.69 -5.97 -18.51
CA GLY A 280 26.49 -4.74 -19.28
C GLY A 280 25.19 -4.01 -18.93
N ASP A 281 24.87 -3.03 -19.74
CA ASP A 281 23.70 -2.18 -19.54
C ASP A 281 22.49 -2.65 -20.39
N SER A 282 21.32 -2.44 -19.86
CA SER A 282 20.05 -2.65 -20.57
C SER A 282 19.13 -1.46 -20.38
N THR A 283 18.49 -0.98 -21.45
CA THR A 283 17.37 -0.06 -21.34
C THR A 283 16.10 -0.87 -21.13
N VAL A 284 15.38 -0.59 -20.07
CA VAL A 284 14.07 -1.17 -19.79
C VAL A 284 13.00 -0.10 -19.86
N SER A 285 11.89 -0.42 -20.53
CA SER A 285 10.78 0.52 -20.70
C SER A 285 9.44 -0.17 -20.51
N LEU A 286 8.54 0.50 -19.81
CA LEU A 286 7.15 0.07 -19.59
C LEU A 286 6.21 1.01 -20.33
N TRP A 287 5.16 0.46 -20.89
CA TRP A 287 3.97 1.18 -21.29
C TRP A 287 2.73 0.46 -20.75
N ASP A 288 1.77 1.23 -20.25
CA ASP A 288 0.46 0.72 -19.86
C ASP A 288 -0.66 1.55 -20.47
N ILE A 289 -1.82 0.92 -20.53
CA ILE A 289 -3.10 1.54 -20.83
C ILE A 289 -4.16 0.91 -19.94
N GLU A 290 -5.01 1.74 -19.35
CA GLU A 290 -6.08 1.31 -18.46
C GLU A 290 -7.38 2.08 -18.71
N ALA A 291 -8.49 1.46 -18.35
CA ALA A 291 -9.80 2.09 -18.33
C ALA A 291 -10.68 1.53 -17.24
N SER A 292 -11.48 2.40 -16.64
CA SER A 292 -12.61 2.04 -15.77
C SER A 292 -13.84 2.77 -16.31
N TYR A 293 -14.88 2.02 -16.66
CA TYR A 293 -16.10 2.58 -17.21
C TYR A 293 -17.33 2.09 -16.43
N ARG A 294 -17.88 2.98 -15.62
CA ARG A 294 -19.18 2.77 -14.97
C ARG A 294 -20.28 3.25 -15.91
N VAL A 295 -21.03 2.29 -16.48
CA VAL A 295 -22.09 2.58 -17.44
C VAL A 295 -23.19 3.39 -16.76
N PRO A 296 -23.46 4.63 -17.22
CA PRO A 296 -24.46 5.47 -16.58
C PRO A 296 -25.83 4.80 -16.53
N SER A 297 -26.48 4.85 -15.35
CA SER A 297 -27.84 4.36 -15.10
C SER A 297 -28.05 2.84 -15.26
N SER A 298 -26.99 2.04 -15.39
CA SER A 298 -27.11 0.58 -15.58
C SER A 298 -26.67 -0.27 -14.39
N GLY A 299 -25.78 0.25 -13.54
CA GLY A 299 -25.10 -0.49 -12.48
C GLY A 299 -23.89 -1.29 -12.94
N PHE A 300 -23.69 -1.51 -14.23
CA PHE A 300 -22.49 -2.20 -14.74
C PHE A 300 -21.26 -1.31 -14.68
N GLU A 301 -20.13 -1.93 -14.32
CA GLU A 301 -18.81 -1.33 -14.41
C GLU A 301 -17.84 -2.32 -15.06
N PHE A 302 -17.01 -1.81 -15.97
CA PHE A 302 -15.97 -2.55 -16.66
C PHE A 302 -14.63 -1.90 -16.34
N ARG A 303 -13.65 -2.70 -15.97
CA ARG A 303 -12.26 -2.27 -15.72
C ARG A 303 -11.32 -3.15 -16.50
N GLY A 304 -10.24 -2.57 -16.96
CA GLY A 304 -9.20 -3.32 -17.62
C GLY A 304 -7.91 -2.55 -17.69
N GLU A 305 -6.83 -3.27 -17.76
CA GLU A 305 -5.49 -2.72 -17.91
C GLU A 305 -4.60 -3.71 -18.64
N PHE A 306 -3.71 -3.20 -19.46
CA PHE A 306 -2.64 -3.91 -20.13
C PHE A 306 -1.34 -3.17 -19.89
N ALA A 307 -0.29 -3.88 -19.48
CA ALA A 307 1.04 -3.35 -19.30
C ALA A 307 2.07 -4.25 -19.96
N ASN A 308 3.07 -3.65 -20.61
CA ASN A 308 4.14 -4.36 -21.29
C ASN A 308 5.48 -3.70 -21.04
N TRP A 309 6.46 -4.50 -20.66
CA TRP A 309 7.87 -4.15 -20.59
C TRP A 309 8.63 -4.61 -21.82
N TRP A 310 9.56 -3.78 -22.26
CA TRP A 310 10.62 -4.12 -23.22
C TRP A 310 11.98 -4.00 -22.55
N ILE A 311 12.83 -4.99 -22.78
CA ILE A 311 14.14 -5.16 -22.18
C ILE A 311 15.13 -5.29 -23.35
N SER A 312 15.95 -4.25 -23.60
CA SER A 312 16.78 -4.17 -24.82
C SER A 312 17.91 -5.18 -24.84
N ASN A 313 18.44 -5.56 -23.70
CA ASN A 313 19.53 -6.53 -23.56
C ASN A 313 19.34 -7.38 -22.31
N PRO A 314 18.45 -8.36 -22.34
CA PRO A 314 18.16 -9.20 -21.15
C PRO A 314 19.37 -9.98 -20.67
N ASN A 315 20.30 -10.35 -21.56
CA ASN A 315 21.52 -11.07 -21.21
C ASN A 315 22.50 -10.23 -20.36
N ALA A 316 22.38 -8.91 -20.37
CA ALA A 316 23.20 -8.03 -19.54
C ALA A 316 22.75 -8.02 -18.08
N LEU A 317 21.47 -8.26 -17.83
CA LEU A 317 20.84 -8.12 -16.51
C LEU A 317 20.99 -9.36 -15.64
N VAL A 318 20.78 -10.52 -16.23
CA VAL A 318 20.94 -11.82 -15.56
C VAL A 318 21.88 -12.65 -16.39
N ALA A 319 22.79 -13.39 -15.78
CA ALA A 319 23.52 -14.42 -16.50
C ALA A 319 22.51 -15.50 -16.90
N ASN A 320 21.91 -15.36 -18.08
CA ASN A 320 21.00 -16.33 -18.65
C ASN A 320 21.71 -17.67 -18.82
N ASN A 321 21.48 -18.58 -17.91
CA ASN A 321 22.19 -19.85 -17.80
C ASN A 321 21.26 -21.08 -17.78
N GLY A 322 20.01 -20.90 -18.23
CA GLY A 322 19.02 -21.95 -18.25
C GLY A 322 18.28 -22.15 -16.92
N SER A 323 18.13 -21.10 -16.14
CA SER A 323 17.38 -21.13 -14.88
C SER A 323 15.98 -20.50 -15.02
N ASP A 324 15.11 -20.72 -14.03
CA ASP A 324 13.80 -20.08 -13.93
C ASP A 324 13.89 -18.55 -13.70
N ARG A 325 15.09 -18.02 -13.50
CA ARG A 325 15.39 -16.59 -13.39
C ARG A 325 15.71 -15.92 -14.72
N ASP A 326 15.90 -16.70 -15.78
CA ASP A 326 16.23 -16.17 -17.09
C ASP A 326 15.16 -15.17 -17.54
N VAL A 327 15.58 -14.10 -18.19
CA VAL A 327 14.74 -12.98 -18.61
C VAL A 327 14.69 -12.94 -20.12
N GLY A 328 13.51 -12.71 -20.69
CA GLY A 328 13.33 -12.46 -22.12
C GLY A 328 13.35 -10.98 -22.47
N ASP A 329 13.15 -10.67 -23.75
CA ASP A 329 13.08 -9.30 -24.26
C ASP A 329 11.81 -8.57 -23.79
N ARG A 330 10.81 -9.32 -23.29
CA ARG A 330 9.49 -8.80 -22.90
C ARG A 330 8.94 -9.46 -21.65
N MET A 331 8.16 -8.66 -20.92
CA MET A 331 7.23 -9.12 -19.89
C MET A 331 5.91 -8.36 -20.07
N TYR A 332 4.77 -9.02 -19.93
CA TYR A 332 3.48 -8.34 -20.01
C TYR A 332 2.46 -8.95 -19.05
N GLY A 333 1.43 -8.18 -18.80
CA GLY A 333 0.25 -8.64 -18.09
C GLY A 333 -0.96 -7.80 -18.44
N TRP A 334 -2.14 -8.38 -18.24
CA TRP A 334 -3.40 -7.69 -18.41
C TRP A 334 -4.48 -8.30 -17.55
N TYR A 335 -5.51 -7.52 -17.29
CA TYR A 335 -6.76 -8.04 -16.73
C TYR A 335 -7.96 -7.34 -17.36
N GLY A 336 -9.10 -8.05 -17.34
CA GLY A 336 -10.42 -7.51 -17.60
C GLY A 336 -11.35 -7.90 -16.47
N GLU A 337 -12.09 -6.92 -15.94
CA GLU A 337 -13.01 -7.08 -14.82
C GLU A 337 -14.39 -6.51 -15.18
N MET A 338 -15.42 -7.26 -14.87
CA MET A 338 -16.81 -6.83 -14.94
C MET A 338 -17.41 -6.88 -13.54
N ALA A 339 -18.05 -5.80 -13.15
CA ALA A 339 -18.73 -5.66 -11.86
C ALA A 339 -20.15 -5.13 -12.05
N TYR A 340 -21.03 -5.42 -11.10
CA TYR A 340 -22.40 -4.96 -11.12
C TYR A 340 -22.80 -4.39 -9.76
N HIS A 341 -23.10 -3.11 -9.72
CA HIS A 341 -23.54 -2.40 -8.52
C HIS A 341 -25.02 -2.65 -8.28
N PHE A 342 -25.30 -3.39 -7.24
CA PHE A 342 -26.65 -3.85 -6.94
C PHE A 342 -26.94 -3.69 -5.45
N PHE A 343 -27.92 -2.84 -5.15
CA PHE A 343 -28.51 -2.79 -3.82
C PHE A 343 -30.00 -2.45 -3.97
N PRO A 344 -30.94 -3.32 -3.55
CA PRO A 344 -32.36 -3.08 -3.72
C PRO A 344 -32.79 -1.79 -3.08
N ASP A 345 -33.57 -0.96 -3.79
CA ASP A 345 -34.04 0.31 -3.26
C ASP A 345 -34.89 0.15 -2.00
N ALA A 346 -35.57 -0.99 -1.84
CA ALA A 346 -36.29 -1.34 -0.63
C ALA A 346 -35.38 -1.45 0.61
N TRP A 347 -34.10 -1.76 0.42
CA TRP A 347 -33.09 -1.92 1.48
C TRP A 347 -32.30 -0.63 1.74
N LYS A 348 -32.33 0.33 0.82
CA LYS A 348 -31.69 1.65 0.95
C LYS A 348 -32.44 2.55 1.94
N LYS A 349 -32.65 2.06 3.17
CA LYS A 349 -33.32 2.78 4.25
C LYS A 349 -32.48 2.73 5.53
N GLY A 350 -32.48 3.86 6.26
CA GLY A 350 -31.75 3.94 7.52
C GLY A 350 -30.26 3.64 7.34
N LYS A 351 -29.74 2.65 8.06
CA LYS A 351 -28.32 2.23 7.95
C LYS A 351 -27.93 1.65 6.59
N GLY A 352 -28.89 1.28 5.76
CA GLY A 352 -28.64 0.73 4.43
C GLY A 352 -28.63 1.78 3.32
N SER A 353 -28.80 3.08 3.61
CA SER A 353 -28.89 4.14 2.60
C SER A 353 -27.67 4.21 1.68
N ASP A 354 -26.49 3.96 2.24
CA ASP A 354 -25.20 4.13 1.58
C ASP A 354 -24.53 2.79 1.19
N MET A 355 -25.25 1.67 1.40
CA MET A 355 -24.73 0.33 1.08
C MET A 355 -24.76 0.09 -0.42
N ASP A 356 -23.74 -0.63 -0.90
CA ASP A 356 -23.64 -1.13 -2.27
C ASP A 356 -23.08 -2.56 -2.25
N PHE A 357 -23.70 -3.45 -3.04
CA PHE A 357 -23.29 -4.84 -3.17
C PHE A 357 -22.80 -5.07 -4.58
N VAL A 358 -21.52 -5.43 -4.74
CA VAL A 358 -20.85 -5.44 -6.02
C VAL A 358 -20.29 -6.84 -6.30
N PRO A 359 -21.08 -7.75 -6.88
CA PRO A 359 -20.53 -8.96 -7.49
C PRO A 359 -19.63 -8.58 -8.66
N PHE A 360 -18.52 -9.32 -8.81
CA PHE A 360 -17.55 -9.10 -9.87
C PHE A 360 -16.93 -10.40 -10.37
N ILE A 361 -16.42 -10.36 -11.58
CA ILE A 361 -15.59 -11.40 -12.18
C ILE A 361 -14.42 -10.74 -12.90
N ARG A 362 -13.22 -11.27 -12.71
CA ARG A 362 -11.98 -10.80 -13.33
C ARG A 362 -11.21 -11.97 -13.94
N TYR A 363 -10.74 -11.78 -15.16
CA TYR A 363 -9.74 -12.66 -15.77
C TYR A 363 -8.43 -11.89 -15.91
N SER A 364 -7.32 -12.54 -15.58
CA SER A 364 -5.98 -11.95 -15.63
C SER A 364 -4.99 -12.91 -16.27
N GLN A 365 -4.03 -12.37 -17.01
CA GLN A 365 -2.88 -13.10 -17.54
C GLN A 365 -1.60 -12.31 -17.28
N ILE A 366 -0.54 -13.04 -16.90
CA ILE A 366 0.79 -12.50 -16.66
C ILE A 366 1.81 -13.39 -17.35
N ALA A 367 2.75 -12.80 -18.07
CA ALA A 367 3.87 -13.49 -18.68
C ALA A 367 5.18 -12.71 -18.40
N THR A 368 6.07 -13.33 -17.66
CA THR A 368 7.34 -12.71 -17.24
C THR A 368 8.55 -13.25 -18.00
N GLN A 369 8.36 -14.23 -18.88
CA GLN A 369 9.41 -14.80 -19.75
C GLN A 369 8.87 -14.88 -21.18
N VAL A 370 9.06 -13.83 -21.96
CA VAL A 370 8.60 -13.73 -23.34
C VAL A 370 9.78 -13.37 -24.24
N ASP A 371 9.81 -13.96 -25.43
CA ASP A 371 10.88 -13.75 -26.43
C ASP A 371 12.28 -14.02 -25.83
N MET A 372 12.46 -15.23 -25.30
CA MET A 372 13.67 -15.68 -24.62
C MET A 372 14.85 -15.79 -25.57
N ALA A 373 16.03 -15.37 -25.11
CA ALA A 373 17.27 -15.52 -25.87
C ALA A 373 17.62 -17.00 -26.11
N SER A 374 18.36 -17.28 -27.18
CA SER A 374 18.83 -18.63 -27.48
C SER A 374 19.72 -19.17 -26.35
N GLY A 375 19.40 -20.34 -25.85
CA GLY A 375 20.10 -20.97 -24.71
C GLY A 375 19.53 -20.64 -23.33
N SER A 376 18.56 -19.75 -23.26
CA SER A 376 17.77 -19.49 -22.04
C SER A 376 16.65 -20.49 -21.88
N THR A 377 16.18 -20.67 -20.66
CA THR A 377 15.06 -21.55 -20.33
C THR A 377 13.79 -20.71 -20.12
N GLN A 378 12.74 -21.05 -20.85
CA GLN A 378 11.40 -20.62 -20.51
C GLN A 378 10.82 -21.59 -19.48
N ASN A 379 10.26 -21.08 -18.40
CA ASN A 379 9.69 -21.91 -17.36
C ASN A 379 8.20 -22.16 -17.64
N ASP A 380 7.86 -23.39 -18.02
CA ASP A 380 6.50 -23.81 -18.32
C ASP A 380 5.74 -24.35 -17.08
N ASP A 381 6.32 -24.28 -15.89
CA ASP A 381 5.73 -24.80 -14.64
C ASP A 381 4.68 -23.91 -13.98
N GLY A 382 4.20 -22.88 -14.68
CA GLY A 382 3.22 -21.93 -14.20
C GLY A 382 3.81 -20.78 -13.36
N LYS A 383 5.14 -20.69 -13.22
CA LYS A 383 5.77 -19.58 -12.49
C LYS A 383 5.88 -18.30 -13.33
N SER A 384 6.10 -18.45 -14.63
CA SER A 384 6.38 -17.33 -15.54
C SER A 384 5.20 -16.96 -16.44
N ASN A 385 4.32 -17.89 -16.73
CA ASN A 385 3.08 -17.66 -17.46
C ASN A 385 1.91 -18.09 -16.60
N LYS A 386 1.10 -17.14 -16.14
CA LYS A 386 0.02 -17.34 -15.17
C LYS A 386 -1.29 -16.81 -15.71
N GLU A 387 -2.33 -17.60 -15.54
CA GLU A 387 -3.70 -17.23 -15.89
C GLU A 387 -4.62 -17.44 -14.70
N PHE A 388 -5.47 -16.45 -14.42
CA PHE A 388 -6.32 -16.45 -13.25
C PHE A 388 -7.75 -16.09 -13.59
N LEU A 389 -8.70 -16.74 -12.91
CA LEU A 389 -10.08 -16.30 -12.83
C LEU A 389 -10.41 -16.00 -11.38
N THR A 390 -10.77 -14.75 -11.10
CA THR A 390 -11.21 -14.31 -9.77
C THR A 390 -12.67 -13.92 -9.84
N ALA A 391 -13.50 -14.49 -8.98
CA ALA A 391 -14.91 -14.12 -8.87
C ALA A 391 -15.28 -13.92 -7.40
N GLY A 392 -16.08 -12.91 -7.11
CA GLY A 392 -16.41 -12.58 -5.74
C GLY A 392 -17.43 -11.47 -5.60
N VAL A 393 -17.47 -10.92 -4.40
CA VAL A 393 -18.37 -9.83 -4.02
C VAL A 393 -17.65 -8.85 -3.11
N ALA A 394 -17.83 -7.56 -3.38
CA ALA A 394 -17.49 -6.47 -2.49
C ALA A 394 -18.79 -5.86 -1.95
N TRP A 395 -18.99 -5.95 -0.65
CA TRP A 395 -20.12 -5.35 0.02
C TRP A 395 -19.67 -4.08 0.73
N PHE A 396 -19.94 -2.94 0.13
CA PHE A 396 -19.71 -1.63 0.73
C PHE A 396 -20.81 -1.36 1.75
N LEU A 397 -20.44 -1.23 3.02
CA LEU A 397 -21.33 -0.79 4.09
C LEU A 397 -21.61 0.71 3.99
N ASN A 398 -20.63 1.45 3.48
CA ASN A 398 -20.66 2.82 3.01
C ASN A 398 -19.45 3.04 2.10
N GLN A 399 -19.20 4.27 1.63
CA GLN A 399 -18.04 4.58 0.77
C GLN A 399 -16.67 4.31 1.41
N ASN A 400 -16.61 4.17 2.75
CA ASN A 400 -15.37 4.05 3.52
C ASN A 400 -15.06 2.63 4.00
N VAL A 401 -16.07 1.75 4.07
CA VAL A 401 -15.93 0.40 4.65
C VAL A 401 -16.47 -0.63 3.68
N VAL A 402 -15.64 -1.61 3.35
CA VAL A 402 -15.99 -2.72 2.44
C VAL A 402 -15.67 -4.07 3.08
N VAL A 403 -16.59 -5.02 2.97
CA VAL A 403 -16.38 -6.44 3.25
C VAL A 403 -16.28 -7.16 1.93
N LYS A 404 -15.25 -7.96 1.74
CA LYS A 404 -14.95 -8.65 0.48
C LYS A 404 -14.91 -10.15 0.68
N ALA A 405 -15.37 -10.89 -0.31
CA ALA A 405 -15.19 -12.33 -0.37
C ALA A 405 -14.99 -12.74 -1.82
N ASP A 406 -13.94 -13.49 -2.11
CA ASP A 406 -13.63 -13.94 -3.46
C ASP A 406 -12.97 -15.31 -3.49
N TYR A 407 -13.09 -15.97 -4.63
CA TYR A 407 -12.38 -17.18 -4.98
C TYR A 407 -11.52 -16.90 -6.20
N ARG A 408 -10.23 -17.28 -6.13
CA ARG A 408 -9.30 -17.24 -7.25
C ARG A 408 -8.93 -18.63 -7.69
N HIS A 409 -9.12 -18.90 -8.97
CA HIS A 409 -8.64 -20.09 -9.67
C HIS A 409 -7.40 -19.75 -10.49
N ASN A 410 -6.35 -20.55 -10.36
CA ASN A 410 -5.13 -20.46 -11.16
C ASN A 410 -5.08 -21.60 -12.17
N PHE A 411 -5.25 -21.30 -13.46
CA PHE A 411 -5.27 -22.30 -14.53
C PHE A 411 -3.93 -23.00 -14.73
N ASN A 412 -2.82 -22.33 -14.43
CA ASN A 412 -1.46 -22.82 -14.60
C ASN A 412 -0.81 -23.19 -13.26
N GLY A 413 -1.63 -23.30 -12.20
CA GLY A 413 -1.14 -23.59 -10.86
C GLY A 413 -0.51 -24.97 -10.77
N SER A 414 0.75 -25.02 -10.36
CA SER A 414 1.33 -26.27 -9.90
C SER A 414 0.92 -26.51 -8.45
N SER A 415 0.68 -27.77 -8.10
CA SER A 415 0.43 -28.21 -6.71
C SER A 415 1.66 -28.06 -5.80
N SER A 416 2.77 -27.53 -6.30
CA SER A 416 3.98 -27.27 -5.55
C SER A 416 3.80 -25.98 -4.75
N SER A 417 3.94 -26.10 -3.46
CA SER A 417 3.89 -25.06 -2.45
C SER A 417 4.85 -23.89 -2.72
N ALA A 418 4.41 -22.91 -3.51
CA ALA A 418 4.99 -21.59 -3.37
C ALA A 418 4.59 -21.08 -1.96
N SER A 419 5.55 -20.70 -1.18
CA SER A 419 5.35 -20.28 0.22
C SER A 419 4.41 -19.07 0.38
N ASP A 420 4.10 -18.39 -0.72
CA ASP A 420 3.24 -17.21 -0.79
C ASP A 420 1.80 -17.50 -1.28
N GLY A 421 1.47 -18.76 -1.58
CA GLY A 421 0.15 -19.17 -2.07
C GLY A 421 -0.22 -18.63 -3.46
N SER A 422 0.72 -18.03 -4.20
CA SER A 422 0.45 -17.42 -5.52
C SER A 422 0.11 -18.44 -6.60
N SER A 423 0.54 -19.69 -6.43
CA SER A 423 0.36 -20.77 -7.40
C SER A 423 -0.88 -21.65 -7.15
N GLN A 424 -1.67 -21.40 -6.10
CA GLN A 424 -2.80 -22.23 -5.70
C GLN A 424 -4.12 -21.49 -5.84
N ASP A 425 -5.20 -22.30 -5.95
CA ASP A 425 -6.55 -21.81 -5.74
C ASP A 425 -6.75 -21.45 -4.29
N TYR A 426 -7.50 -20.39 -4.05
CA TYR A 426 -7.90 -20.02 -2.69
C TYR A 426 -9.25 -19.31 -2.64
N PHE A 427 -9.91 -19.44 -1.51
CA PHE A 427 -10.99 -18.56 -1.10
C PHE A 427 -10.46 -17.55 -0.06
N GLN A 428 -10.93 -16.31 -0.14
CA GLN A 428 -10.56 -15.27 0.83
C GLN A 428 -11.78 -14.48 1.27
N ILE A 429 -11.70 -13.99 2.52
CA ILE A 429 -12.61 -12.99 3.09
C ILE A 429 -11.76 -11.88 3.69
N GLY A 430 -12.14 -10.63 3.45
CA GLY A 430 -11.41 -9.48 3.99
C GLY A 430 -12.32 -8.31 4.34
N VAL A 431 -11.76 -7.40 5.11
CA VAL A 431 -12.36 -6.10 5.44
C VAL A 431 -11.38 -5.02 5.04
N GLY A 432 -11.86 -4.02 4.32
CA GLY A 432 -11.10 -2.84 3.93
C GLY A 432 -11.76 -1.57 4.47
N ILE A 433 -10.94 -0.62 4.88
CA ILE A 433 -11.37 0.68 5.45
C ILE A 433 -10.54 1.78 4.80
N SER A 434 -11.16 2.92 4.47
CA SER A 434 -10.47 4.11 3.94
C SER A 434 -11.21 5.38 4.36
N PHE A 435 -10.50 6.35 4.96
CA PHE A 435 -11.06 7.62 5.45
C PHE A 435 -10.24 8.81 4.99
#